data_bd6dae99db8208b659e24372b1e58120
#
_entry.id   bd6dae99db8208b659e24372b1e58120
#
_cell.length_a   1.000
_cell.length_b   1.000
_cell.length_c   1.000
_cell.angle_alpha   90.00
_cell.angle_beta   90.00
_cell.angle_gamma   90.00
#
_symmetry.space_group_name_H-M   'P 1'
#
loop_
_entity.id
_entity.type
_entity.pdbx_description
1 polymer ?
#
loop_
_entity_poly.entity_id
_entity_poly.type
_entity_poly.pdbx_seq_one_letter_code
_entity_poly.pdbx_strand_id
1 'polypeptide(L)'
;MIDTSDVRKMNMNAIRAVMWRGGEHTKQSIAADTGLSVATCNTLLNELERNGEVHGQKYQLNGVGRSTSVYQINEDYESILCVRIDLDSEGNRLLLCDVLSMLRSTLYQEQTQFTILDMDRVAGKITEMLEKFPNISCILVGTSGIIDHGVLRLSDIPELEEAHLLDALRTVAQQRPIYMTYDCQYRVYGAYKDAGYTSETLTLLFCMRNVLAGTASVIGGRIVSGKNGFAGMTGYMPWGMSQEEQIQVIAQGSPKGLELIVKTALSVIAVLNPDELLFAGNVVDREMMEAVQTACAKAVPPEFLPKLRLADHRGDQYYLEGMYQKALEMK
;
A
#
# COMPACT_ATOMS: atom_id res chain seq x y z
N MET A 1 -24.23 11.30 -17.49
CA MET A 1 -24.18 12.78 -17.63
C MET A 1 -23.49 13.28 -16.37
N ILE A 2 -22.35 13.99 -16.49
CA ILE A 2 -21.64 14.51 -15.31
C ILE A 2 -22.47 15.68 -14.78
N ASP A 3 -22.93 15.59 -13.55
CA ASP A 3 -23.71 16.60 -12.86
C ASP A 3 -22.78 17.73 -12.33
N THR A 4 -23.34 18.90 -12.09
CA THR A 4 -22.62 20.06 -11.49
C THR A 4 -22.03 19.69 -10.11
N SER A 5 -22.70 18.81 -9.38
CA SER A 5 -22.22 18.23 -8.11
C SER A 5 -20.96 17.38 -8.30
N ASP A 6 -20.94 16.55 -9.36
CA ASP A 6 -19.78 15.70 -9.69
C ASP A 6 -18.56 16.54 -10.06
N VAL A 7 -18.76 17.59 -10.90
CA VAL A 7 -17.68 18.52 -11.27
C VAL A 7 -17.13 19.25 -10.05
N ARG A 8 -18.01 19.67 -9.13
CA ARG A 8 -17.58 20.33 -7.89
C ARG A 8 -16.76 19.38 -7.01
N LYS A 9 -17.18 18.11 -6.85
CA LYS A 9 -16.44 17.08 -6.11
C LYS A 9 -15.06 16.82 -6.73
N MET A 10 -15.00 16.70 -8.06
CA MET A 10 -13.74 16.54 -8.79
C MET A 10 -12.78 17.71 -8.56
N ASN A 11 -13.28 18.96 -8.63
CA ASN A 11 -12.47 20.14 -8.40
C ASN A 11 -11.97 20.22 -6.96
N MET A 12 -12.81 19.85 -5.97
CA MET A 12 -12.44 19.80 -4.56
C MET A 12 -11.31 18.77 -4.34
N ASN A 13 -11.45 17.57 -4.91
CA ASN A 13 -10.45 16.53 -4.81
C ASN A 13 -9.13 16.90 -5.51
N ALA A 14 -9.19 17.65 -6.62
CA ALA A 14 -7.99 18.17 -7.26
C ALA A 14 -7.22 19.14 -6.33
N ILE A 15 -7.93 20.03 -5.60
CA ILE A 15 -7.31 20.91 -4.60
C ILE A 15 -6.75 20.12 -3.44
N ARG A 16 -7.49 19.14 -2.88
CA ARG A 16 -7.01 18.27 -1.82
C ARG A 16 -5.73 17.53 -2.23
N ALA A 17 -5.68 17.01 -3.45
CA ALA A 17 -4.50 16.30 -3.97
C ALA A 17 -3.24 17.19 -4.02
N VAL A 18 -3.40 18.51 -4.26
CA VAL A 18 -2.29 19.47 -4.16
C VAL A 18 -1.91 19.67 -2.70
N MET A 19 -2.90 19.91 -1.82
CA MET A 19 -2.67 20.15 -0.39
C MET A 19 -2.00 18.96 0.30
N TRP A 20 -2.33 17.72 -0.06
CA TRP A 20 -1.72 16.50 0.49
C TRP A 20 -0.26 16.29 0.10
N ARG A 21 0.29 17.08 -0.83
CA ARG A 21 1.74 17.11 -1.08
C ARG A 21 2.51 17.83 0.02
N GLY A 22 1.79 18.54 0.89
CA GLY A 22 2.35 19.36 1.96
C GLY A 22 2.88 20.70 1.48
N GLY A 23 3.37 21.49 2.43
CA GLY A 23 3.90 22.83 2.17
C GLY A 23 2.85 23.93 2.18
N GLU A 24 3.31 25.11 1.78
CA GLU A 24 2.50 26.33 1.74
C GLU A 24 2.01 26.61 0.32
N HIS A 25 0.72 26.83 0.18
CA HIS A 25 0.08 27.07 -1.10
C HIS A 25 -0.67 28.39 -1.14
N THR A 26 -0.57 29.12 -2.25
CA THR A 26 -1.42 30.28 -2.54
C THR A 26 -2.56 29.88 -3.48
N LYS A 27 -3.60 30.72 -3.57
CA LYS A 27 -4.69 30.51 -4.55
C LYS A 27 -4.16 30.42 -5.99
N GLN A 28 -3.11 31.17 -6.29
CA GLN A 28 -2.48 31.19 -7.61
C GLN A 28 -1.69 29.89 -7.87
N SER A 29 -0.91 29.42 -6.88
CA SER A 29 -0.16 28.15 -7.04
C SER A 29 -1.11 26.97 -7.22
N ILE A 30 -2.17 26.88 -6.41
CA ILE A 30 -3.19 25.83 -6.55
C ILE A 30 -3.91 25.91 -7.91
N ALA A 31 -4.22 27.12 -8.39
CA ALA A 31 -4.83 27.29 -9.70
C ALA A 31 -3.91 26.82 -10.84
N ALA A 32 -2.60 27.09 -10.73
CA ALA A 32 -1.60 26.62 -11.68
C ALA A 32 -1.47 25.09 -11.67
N ASP A 33 -1.44 24.47 -10.47
CA ASP A 33 -1.26 23.02 -10.32
C ASP A 33 -2.51 22.22 -10.72
N THR A 34 -3.71 22.78 -10.51
CA THR A 34 -4.98 22.09 -10.77
C THR A 34 -5.59 22.42 -12.14
N GLY A 35 -5.14 23.48 -12.79
CA GLY A 35 -5.80 24.03 -14.00
C GLY A 35 -7.13 24.73 -13.73
N LEU A 36 -7.52 24.92 -12.48
CA LEU A 36 -8.75 25.62 -12.09
C LEU A 36 -8.57 27.13 -12.12
N SER A 37 -9.69 27.87 -12.28
CA SER A 37 -9.63 29.33 -12.14
C SER A 37 -9.33 29.74 -10.70
N VAL A 38 -8.62 30.86 -10.50
CA VAL A 38 -8.36 31.44 -9.17
C VAL A 38 -9.65 31.70 -8.39
N ALA A 39 -10.73 32.07 -9.08
CA ALA A 39 -12.05 32.27 -8.47
C ALA A 39 -12.64 30.96 -7.94
N THR A 40 -12.51 29.86 -8.69
CA THR A 40 -12.92 28.51 -8.25
C THR A 40 -12.09 28.08 -7.05
N CYS A 41 -10.75 28.22 -7.12
CA CYS A 41 -9.86 27.91 -5.99
C CYS A 41 -10.22 28.73 -4.75
N ASN A 42 -10.52 30.02 -4.88
CA ASN A 42 -10.93 30.85 -3.75
C ASN A 42 -12.20 30.33 -3.07
N THR A 43 -13.21 29.96 -3.86
CA THR A 43 -14.49 29.47 -3.31
C THR A 43 -14.28 28.13 -2.58
N LEU A 44 -13.54 27.20 -3.18
CA LEU A 44 -13.32 25.87 -2.63
C LEU A 44 -12.37 25.90 -1.42
N LEU A 45 -11.30 26.69 -1.46
CA LEU A 45 -10.39 26.88 -0.31
C LEU A 45 -11.09 27.50 0.89
N ASN A 46 -11.96 28.48 0.69
CA ASN A 46 -12.76 29.08 1.79
C ASN A 46 -13.71 28.03 2.41
N GLU A 47 -14.16 27.07 1.63
CA GLU A 47 -14.97 25.96 2.14
C GLU A 47 -14.12 24.97 2.94
N LEU A 48 -12.96 24.56 2.42
CA LEU A 48 -12.01 23.68 3.13
C LEU A 48 -11.55 24.32 4.45
N GLU A 49 -11.28 25.64 4.45
CA GLU A 49 -10.91 26.38 5.65
C GLU A 49 -12.05 26.41 6.67
N ARG A 50 -13.28 26.65 6.21
CA ARG A 50 -14.48 26.64 7.09
C ARG A 50 -14.75 25.28 7.69
N ASN A 51 -14.48 24.21 6.95
CA ASN A 51 -14.60 22.84 7.42
C ASN A 51 -13.44 22.42 8.34
N GLY A 52 -12.38 23.23 8.45
CA GLY A 52 -11.19 22.94 9.23
C GLY A 52 -10.17 22.04 8.52
N GLU A 53 -10.37 21.72 7.24
CA GLU A 53 -9.45 20.85 6.46
C GLU A 53 -8.12 21.55 6.16
N VAL A 54 -8.14 22.87 6.05
CA VAL A 54 -6.94 23.69 5.80
C VAL A 54 -6.92 24.91 6.72
N HIS A 55 -5.73 25.41 7.00
CA HIS A 55 -5.50 26.66 7.70
C HIS A 55 -5.04 27.74 6.72
N GLY A 56 -5.76 28.86 6.67
CA GLY A 56 -5.39 30.04 5.89
C GLY A 56 -4.71 31.08 6.76
N GLN A 57 -3.52 31.53 6.39
CA GLN A 57 -2.81 32.62 7.04
C GLN A 57 -2.58 33.77 6.06
N LYS A 58 -2.74 35.01 6.53
CA LYS A 58 -2.47 36.21 5.73
C LYS A 58 -1.03 36.65 5.95
N TYR A 59 -0.27 36.69 4.89
CA TYR A 59 1.09 37.23 4.89
C TYR A 59 1.12 38.60 4.19
N GLN A 60 1.72 39.60 4.84
CA GLN A 60 2.11 40.85 4.20
C GLN A 60 3.63 40.82 3.95
N LEU A 61 4.02 40.79 2.71
CA LEU A 61 5.44 40.97 2.30
C LEU A 61 5.80 42.45 2.54
N ASN A 62 6.72 42.68 3.47
CA ASN A 62 7.35 44.01 3.73
C ASN A 62 6.44 45.18 4.09
N GLY A 63 5.27 44.95 4.70
CA GLY A 63 4.48 46.03 5.27
C GLY A 63 3.80 46.98 4.26
N VAL A 64 4.05 46.85 2.96
CA VAL A 64 3.47 47.65 1.88
C VAL A 64 3.06 46.71 0.74
N GLY A 65 1.74 46.60 0.51
CA GLY A 65 1.20 45.80 -0.59
C GLY A 65 -0.05 44.99 -0.22
N ARG A 66 -0.60 44.31 -1.23
CA ARG A 66 -1.79 43.45 -1.08
C ARG A 66 -1.42 42.18 -0.29
N SER A 67 -2.07 41.90 0.83
CA SER A 67 -1.87 40.67 1.60
C SER A 67 -2.19 39.44 0.75
N THR A 68 -1.29 38.45 0.75
CA THR A 68 -1.52 37.15 0.12
C THR A 68 -1.92 36.14 1.20
N SER A 69 -2.99 35.38 0.97
CA SER A 69 -3.32 34.25 1.84
C SER A 69 -2.54 33.03 1.43
N VAL A 70 -1.94 32.37 2.40
CA VAL A 70 -1.23 31.10 2.25
C VAL A 70 -2.04 30.04 3.01
N TYR A 71 -2.20 28.88 2.41
CA TYR A 71 -2.98 27.77 2.93
C TYR A 71 -2.08 26.58 3.18
N GLN A 72 -2.31 25.91 4.31
CA GLN A 72 -1.66 24.64 4.69
C GLN A 72 -2.73 23.65 5.09
N ILE A 73 -2.46 22.35 4.90
CA ILE A 73 -3.35 21.31 5.38
C ILE A 73 -3.37 21.28 6.91
N ASN A 74 -4.53 21.01 7.47
CA ASN A 74 -4.68 20.73 8.90
C ASN A 74 -4.45 19.22 9.13
N GLU A 75 -3.28 18.84 9.65
CA GLU A 75 -2.95 17.44 9.90
C GLU A 75 -3.83 16.75 10.93
N ASP A 76 -4.47 17.55 11.82
CA ASP A 76 -5.36 17.03 12.87
C ASP A 76 -6.80 16.85 12.38
N TYR A 77 -7.14 17.29 11.17
CA TYR A 77 -8.50 17.22 10.64
C TYR A 77 -8.96 15.79 10.38
N GLU A 78 -8.13 15.01 9.71
CA GLU A 78 -8.41 13.60 9.43
C GLU A 78 -7.12 12.76 9.43
N SER A 79 -7.29 11.49 9.72
CA SER A 79 -6.20 10.51 9.71
C SER A 79 -6.64 9.20 9.04
N ILE A 80 -5.66 8.35 8.77
CA ILE A 80 -5.82 7.05 8.12
C ILE A 80 -5.39 5.98 9.09
N LEU A 81 -6.20 4.94 9.30
CA LEU A 81 -5.82 3.75 10.05
C LEU A 81 -5.32 2.68 9.08
N CYS A 82 -4.05 2.30 9.21
CA CYS A 82 -3.44 1.19 8.51
C CYS A 82 -3.30 0.00 9.47
N VAL A 83 -3.97 -1.10 9.17
CA VAL A 83 -3.95 -2.34 9.95
C VAL A 83 -3.23 -3.40 9.13
N ARG A 84 -2.14 -3.93 9.67
CA ARG A 84 -1.37 -5.00 9.04
C ARG A 84 -1.48 -6.26 9.88
N ILE A 85 -1.97 -7.32 9.27
CA ILE A 85 -2.11 -8.66 9.86
C ILE A 85 -0.98 -9.50 9.25
N ASP A 86 0.01 -9.89 10.05
CA ASP A 86 1.25 -10.48 9.57
C ASP A 86 1.73 -11.62 10.48
N LEU A 87 2.78 -12.30 10.07
CA LEU A 87 3.53 -13.27 10.86
C LEU A 87 4.97 -12.76 11.03
N ASP A 88 5.54 -12.97 12.21
CA ASP A 88 6.99 -12.80 12.38
C ASP A 88 7.79 -14.01 11.86
N SER A 89 9.13 -13.92 11.96
CA SER A 89 10.01 -15.00 11.51
C SER A 89 9.86 -16.31 12.28
N GLU A 90 9.21 -16.27 13.45
CA GLU A 90 8.94 -17.43 14.32
C GLU A 90 7.53 -17.98 14.12
N GLY A 91 6.70 -17.31 13.31
CA GLY A 91 5.30 -17.69 13.05
C GLY A 91 4.32 -17.15 14.10
N ASN A 92 4.73 -16.19 14.95
CA ASN A 92 3.80 -15.51 15.83
C ASN A 92 2.93 -14.52 15.03
N ARG A 93 1.66 -14.43 15.43
CA ARG A 93 0.69 -13.55 14.80
C ARG A 93 0.92 -12.10 15.26
N LEU A 94 1.10 -11.22 14.31
CA LEU A 94 1.30 -9.80 14.54
C LEU A 94 0.09 -9.00 14.05
N LEU A 95 -0.35 -8.08 14.87
CA LEU A 95 -1.32 -7.06 14.48
C LEU A 95 -0.67 -5.69 14.68
N LEU A 96 -0.38 -5.01 13.58
CA LEU A 96 0.24 -3.70 13.58
C LEU A 96 -0.80 -2.65 13.20
N CYS A 97 -0.89 -1.59 13.99
CA CYS A 97 -1.79 -0.47 13.74
C CYS A 97 -0.96 0.81 13.62
N ASP A 98 -1.00 1.44 12.47
CA ASP A 98 -0.38 2.72 12.20
C ASP A 98 -1.47 3.76 11.92
N VAL A 99 -1.47 4.88 12.64
CA VAL A 99 -2.32 6.02 12.34
C VAL A 99 -1.48 7.07 11.64
N LEU A 100 -1.84 7.39 10.40
CA LEU A 100 -1.10 8.33 9.56
C LEU A 100 -1.90 9.62 9.38
N SER A 101 -1.21 10.76 9.41
CA SER A 101 -1.78 12.03 8.94
C SER A 101 -1.93 12.04 7.41
N MET A 102 -2.68 13.03 6.90
CA MET A 102 -2.77 13.24 5.45
C MET A 102 -1.46 13.75 4.81
N LEU A 103 -0.44 14.06 5.61
CA LEU A 103 0.93 14.37 5.15
C LEU A 103 1.92 13.21 5.36
N ARG A 104 1.44 11.98 5.56
CA ARG A 104 2.22 10.75 5.77
C ARG A 104 2.99 10.72 7.10
N SER A 105 2.77 11.67 8.01
CA SER A 105 3.36 11.63 9.34
C SER A 105 2.72 10.49 10.13
N THR A 106 3.53 9.67 10.80
CA THR A 106 3.03 8.66 11.72
C THR A 106 2.61 9.32 13.03
N LEU A 107 1.31 9.40 13.28
CA LEU A 107 0.73 9.97 14.50
C LEU A 107 0.75 8.95 15.65
N TYR A 108 0.61 7.68 15.33
CA TYR A 108 0.63 6.59 16.29
C TYR A 108 1.06 5.29 15.61
N GLN A 109 1.79 4.47 16.35
CA GLN A 109 2.17 3.12 15.91
C GLN A 109 2.10 2.17 17.09
N GLU A 110 1.49 1.01 16.87
CA GLU A 110 1.45 -0.08 17.84
C GLU A 110 1.60 -1.43 17.13
N GLN A 111 2.38 -2.31 17.73
CA GLN A 111 2.48 -3.71 17.34
C GLN A 111 2.08 -4.58 18.52
N THR A 112 1.12 -5.45 18.29
CA THR A 112 0.69 -6.44 19.30
C THR A 112 0.92 -7.84 18.75
N GLN A 113 1.53 -8.68 19.56
CA GLN A 113 1.77 -10.09 19.28
C GLN A 113 0.68 -10.95 19.91
N PHE A 114 0.20 -11.94 19.19
CA PHE A 114 -0.83 -12.87 19.63
C PHE A 114 -0.38 -14.31 19.44
N THR A 115 -0.75 -15.18 20.36
CA THR A 115 -0.66 -16.64 20.18
C THR A 115 -1.73 -17.13 19.22
N ILE A 116 -2.93 -16.54 19.32
CA ILE A 116 -4.08 -16.79 18.45
C ILE A 116 -4.62 -15.43 18.01
N LEU A 117 -4.77 -15.21 16.72
CA LEU A 117 -5.32 -13.98 16.15
C LEU A 117 -6.59 -14.32 15.37
N ASP A 118 -7.73 -14.16 16.04
CA ASP A 118 -9.05 -14.37 15.46
C ASP A 118 -9.69 -13.04 15.02
N MET A 119 -10.83 -13.16 14.36
CA MET A 119 -11.60 -12.04 13.84
C MET A 119 -12.03 -11.05 14.93
N ASP A 120 -12.38 -11.53 16.12
CA ASP A 120 -12.84 -10.67 17.22
C ASP A 120 -11.70 -9.80 17.77
N ARG A 121 -10.47 -10.32 17.82
CA ARG A 121 -9.29 -9.56 18.22
C ARG A 121 -8.94 -8.49 17.22
N VAL A 122 -9.03 -8.78 15.92
CA VAL A 122 -8.80 -7.77 14.87
C VAL A 122 -9.87 -6.67 14.95
N ALA A 123 -11.15 -7.03 15.05
CA ALA A 123 -12.25 -6.09 15.17
C ALA A 123 -12.17 -5.25 16.47
N GLY A 124 -11.82 -5.89 17.60
CA GLY A 124 -11.63 -5.22 18.88
C GLY A 124 -10.50 -4.18 18.84
N LYS A 125 -9.36 -4.51 18.19
CA LYS A 125 -8.25 -3.55 18.06
C LYS A 125 -8.63 -2.36 17.17
N ILE A 126 -9.36 -2.59 16.08
CA ILE A 126 -9.86 -1.49 15.24
C ILE A 126 -10.81 -0.59 16.04
N THR A 127 -11.72 -1.18 16.83
CA THR A 127 -12.62 -0.40 17.70
C THR A 127 -11.83 0.48 18.67
N GLU A 128 -10.83 -0.07 19.34
CA GLU A 128 -9.93 0.67 20.24
C GLU A 128 -9.25 1.86 19.52
N MET A 129 -8.76 1.64 18.28
CA MET A 129 -8.12 2.71 17.51
C MET A 129 -9.11 3.79 17.12
N LEU A 130 -10.35 3.44 16.75
CA LEU A 130 -11.39 4.40 16.40
C LEU A 130 -11.87 5.23 17.58
N GLU A 131 -11.88 4.67 18.80
CA GLU A 131 -12.17 5.39 20.03
C GLU A 131 -11.04 6.36 20.41
N LYS A 132 -9.79 5.91 20.26
CA LYS A 132 -8.60 6.69 20.57
C LYS A 132 -8.36 7.82 19.57
N PHE A 133 -8.67 7.60 18.29
CA PHE A 133 -8.48 8.55 17.19
C PHE A 133 -9.80 8.76 16.42
N PRO A 134 -10.73 9.56 16.94
CA PRO A 134 -12.05 9.76 16.35
C PRO A 134 -12.01 10.42 14.96
N ASN A 135 -10.91 11.07 14.61
CA ASN A 135 -10.65 11.70 13.30
C ASN A 135 -10.17 10.70 12.22
N ILE A 136 -10.06 9.40 12.51
CA ILE A 136 -9.82 8.39 11.48
C ILE A 136 -10.96 8.44 10.47
N SER A 137 -10.63 8.67 9.21
CA SER A 137 -11.58 8.86 8.11
C SER A 137 -11.73 7.64 7.20
N CYS A 138 -10.73 6.76 7.17
CA CYS A 138 -10.78 5.49 6.46
C CYS A 138 -9.84 4.45 7.08
N ILE A 139 -10.05 3.18 6.74
CA ILE A 139 -9.33 2.04 7.29
C ILE A 139 -8.78 1.20 6.14
N LEU A 140 -7.48 0.98 6.13
CA LEU A 140 -6.78 0.10 5.20
C LEU A 140 -6.36 -1.15 5.96
N VAL A 141 -6.67 -2.32 5.43
CA VAL A 141 -6.31 -3.60 6.05
C VAL A 141 -5.51 -4.42 5.06
N GLY A 142 -4.32 -4.82 5.45
CA GLY A 142 -3.50 -5.75 4.69
C GLY A 142 -3.30 -7.05 5.45
N THR A 143 -3.39 -8.16 4.75
CA THR A 143 -3.22 -9.50 5.33
C THR A 143 -2.56 -10.43 4.33
N SER A 144 -1.93 -11.49 4.81
CA SER A 144 -1.58 -12.63 3.97
C SER A 144 -2.86 -13.34 3.49
N GLY A 145 -2.82 -13.90 2.29
CA GLY A 145 -3.97 -14.56 1.70
C GLY A 145 -4.82 -13.66 0.80
N ILE A 146 -5.88 -14.22 0.26
CA ILE A 146 -6.72 -13.62 -0.77
C ILE A 146 -8.05 -13.19 -0.16
N ILE A 147 -8.55 -12.03 -0.56
CA ILE A 147 -9.89 -11.57 -0.20
C ILE A 147 -10.82 -11.89 -1.38
N ASP A 148 -11.63 -12.93 -1.20
CA ASP A 148 -12.65 -13.35 -2.16
C ASP A 148 -14.04 -13.01 -1.63
N HIS A 149 -14.70 -12.02 -2.22
CA HIS A 149 -16.04 -11.56 -1.80
C HIS A 149 -16.16 -11.26 -0.29
N GLY A 150 -15.10 -10.73 0.33
CA GLY A 150 -15.07 -10.38 1.75
C GLY A 150 -14.61 -11.49 2.68
N VAL A 151 -14.40 -12.69 2.14
CA VAL A 151 -13.88 -13.86 2.87
C VAL A 151 -12.39 -13.97 2.67
N LEU A 152 -11.65 -14.17 3.74
CA LEU A 152 -10.21 -14.43 3.68
C LEU A 152 -9.96 -15.90 3.34
N ARG A 153 -9.19 -16.12 2.27
CA ARG A 153 -8.83 -17.45 1.79
C ARG A 153 -7.34 -17.59 1.61
N LEU A 154 -6.84 -18.79 1.73
CA LEU A 154 -5.41 -19.11 1.60
C LEU A 154 -4.55 -18.26 2.55
N SER A 155 -5.05 -18.08 3.77
CA SER A 155 -4.38 -17.31 4.81
C SER A 155 -3.23 -18.10 5.42
N ASP A 156 -2.10 -17.42 5.66
CA ASP A 156 -1.02 -18.00 6.46
C ASP A 156 -1.36 -18.02 7.97
N ILE A 157 -2.49 -17.41 8.37
CA ILE A 157 -3.02 -17.41 9.74
C ILE A 157 -4.26 -18.31 9.78
N PRO A 158 -4.14 -19.55 10.28
CA PRO A 158 -5.22 -20.53 10.22
C PRO A 158 -6.53 -20.09 10.88
N GLU A 159 -6.43 -19.27 11.93
CA GLU A 159 -7.59 -18.78 12.67
C GLU A 159 -8.44 -17.77 11.87
N LEU A 160 -7.88 -17.23 10.81
CA LEU A 160 -8.55 -16.30 9.90
C LEU A 160 -8.95 -16.95 8.56
N GLU A 161 -8.56 -18.20 8.31
CA GLU A 161 -8.97 -18.92 7.10
C GLU A 161 -10.49 -19.07 7.06
N GLU A 162 -11.09 -18.84 5.91
CA GLU A 162 -12.54 -18.83 5.69
C GLU A 162 -13.31 -17.78 6.52
N ALA A 163 -12.62 -16.82 7.17
CA ALA A 163 -13.28 -15.77 7.94
C ALA A 163 -13.94 -14.73 7.04
N HIS A 164 -15.19 -14.36 7.37
CA HIS A 164 -15.89 -13.21 6.78
C HIS A 164 -15.35 -11.88 7.34
N LEU A 165 -14.03 -11.71 7.23
CA LEU A 165 -13.32 -10.65 7.91
C LEU A 165 -13.79 -9.25 7.49
N LEU A 166 -14.03 -9.02 6.19
CA LEU A 166 -14.48 -7.72 5.72
C LEU A 166 -15.85 -7.31 6.28
N ASP A 167 -16.78 -8.25 6.42
CA ASP A 167 -18.10 -7.93 6.95
C ASP A 167 -18.06 -7.64 8.46
N ALA A 168 -17.25 -8.38 9.21
CA ALA A 168 -16.99 -8.09 10.62
C ALA A 168 -16.37 -6.68 10.80
N LEU A 169 -15.37 -6.35 9.98
CA LEU A 169 -14.71 -5.05 10.04
C LEU A 169 -15.64 -3.90 9.62
N ARG A 170 -16.51 -4.09 8.66
CA ARG A 170 -17.55 -3.10 8.30
C ARG A 170 -18.47 -2.76 9.47
N THR A 171 -18.79 -3.75 10.30
CA THR A 171 -19.64 -3.56 11.48
C THR A 171 -19.00 -2.60 12.47
N VAL A 172 -17.69 -2.73 12.72
CA VAL A 172 -16.97 -1.88 13.68
C VAL A 172 -16.50 -0.55 13.08
N ALA A 173 -16.41 -0.46 11.76
CA ALA A 173 -15.94 0.73 11.04
C ALA A 173 -16.85 1.96 11.15
N GLN A 174 -18.08 1.80 11.63
CA GLN A 174 -19.04 2.90 11.86
C GLN A 174 -19.22 3.79 10.58
N GLN A 175 -19.49 3.15 9.44
CA GLN A 175 -19.64 3.80 8.11
C GLN A 175 -18.34 4.36 7.49
N ARG A 176 -17.19 4.27 8.15
CA ARG A 176 -15.91 4.64 7.53
C ARG A 176 -15.59 3.67 6.38
N PRO A 177 -15.10 4.18 5.25
CA PRO A 177 -14.64 3.32 4.16
C PRO A 177 -13.55 2.37 4.62
N ILE A 178 -13.66 1.09 4.24
CA ILE A 178 -12.62 0.07 4.44
C ILE A 178 -12.17 -0.44 3.08
N TYR A 179 -10.87 -0.55 2.91
CA TYR A 179 -10.25 -1.28 1.82
C TYR A 179 -9.33 -2.36 2.38
N MET A 180 -9.56 -3.62 1.99
CA MET A 180 -8.78 -4.76 2.43
C MET A 180 -8.25 -5.53 1.24
N THR A 181 -6.95 -5.88 1.25
CA THR A 181 -6.32 -6.65 0.20
C THR A 181 -5.10 -7.42 0.69
N TYR A 182 -4.57 -8.28 -0.20
CA TYR A 182 -3.32 -9.00 -0.01
C TYR A 182 -2.14 -8.04 0.20
N ASP A 183 -1.32 -8.30 1.19
CA ASP A 183 -0.23 -7.43 1.64
C ASP A 183 0.77 -7.08 0.53
N CYS A 184 1.13 -8.06 -0.34
CA CYS A 184 2.03 -7.82 -1.46
C CYS A 184 1.48 -6.81 -2.47
N GLN A 185 0.15 -6.66 -2.58
CA GLN A 185 -0.45 -5.65 -3.45
C GLN A 185 -0.19 -4.24 -2.93
N TYR A 186 -0.26 -4.02 -1.61
CA TYR A 186 0.15 -2.74 -1.02
C TYR A 186 1.64 -2.50 -1.20
N ARG A 187 2.49 -3.51 -0.93
CA ARG A 187 3.95 -3.39 -1.04
C ARG A 187 4.39 -3.02 -2.46
N VAL A 188 3.89 -3.71 -3.48
CA VAL A 188 4.23 -3.40 -4.87
C VAL A 188 3.69 -2.03 -5.28
N TYR A 189 2.49 -1.66 -4.82
CA TYR A 189 1.89 -0.37 -5.15
C TYR A 189 2.66 0.79 -4.53
N GLY A 190 3.07 0.65 -3.27
CA GLY A 190 3.91 1.63 -2.60
C GLY A 190 5.28 1.78 -3.26
N ALA A 191 5.92 0.67 -3.64
CA ALA A 191 7.18 0.70 -4.37
C ALA A 191 7.05 1.37 -5.75
N TYR A 192 5.94 1.12 -6.45
CA TYR A 192 5.61 1.75 -7.73
C TYR A 192 5.47 3.26 -7.59
N LYS A 193 4.76 3.72 -6.58
CA LYS A 193 4.55 5.16 -6.30
C LYS A 193 5.83 5.84 -5.82
N ASP A 194 6.62 5.20 -4.95
CA ASP A 194 7.91 5.70 -4.47
C ASP A 194 8.92 5.87 -5.62
N ALA A 195 8.89 4.98 -6.62
CA ALA A 195 9.72 5.08 -7.81
C ALA A 195 9.28 6.18 -8.80
N GLY A 196 8.11 6.79 -8.58
CA GLY A 196 7.55 7.79 -9.50
C GLY A 196 7.05 7.20 -10.83
N TYR A 197 6.81 5.90 -10.90
CA TYR A 197 6.36 5.22 -12.10
C TYR A 197 4.92 5.62 -12.46
N THR A 198 4.64 5.65 -13.77
CA THR A 198 3.31 6.03 -14.31
C THR A 198 2.77 5.05 -15.33
N SER A 199 3.63 4.51 -16.18
CA SER A 199 3.29 3.58 -17.27
C SER A 199 4.04 2.25 -17.20
N GLU A 200 5.08 2.17 -16.37
CA GLU A 200 5.96 1.03 -16.22
C GLU A 200 5.22 -0.17 -15.60
N THR A 201 5.82 -1.33 -15.77
CA THR A 201 5.40 -2.57 -15.09
C THR A 201 6.39 -2.91 -13.98
N LEU A 202 5.93 -2.89 -12.74
CA LEU A 202 6.70 -3.32 -11.58
C LEU A 202 6.09 -4.60 -11.02
N THR A 203 6.92 -5.63 -10.83
CA THR A 203 6.52 -6.83 -10.10
C THR A 203 7.35 -6.98 -8.83
N LEU A 204 6.68 -7.26 -7.72
CA LEU A 204 7.29 -7.67 -6.46
C LEU A 204 7.31 -9.20 -6.40
N LEU A 205 8.46 -9.80 -6.05
CA LEU A 205 8.60 -11.17 -5.58
C LEU A 205 8.90 -11.13 -4.09
N PHE A 206 7.95 -11.60 -3.29
CA PHE A 206 8.01 -11.56 -1.82
C PHE A 206 8.37 -12.95 -1.29
N CYS A 207 9.52 -13.04 -0.61
CA CYS A 207 10.04 -14.28 -0.05
C CYS A 207 10.26 -14.11 1.45
N MET A 208 9.38 -14.69 2.25
CA MET A 208 9.53 -14.77 3.70
C MET A 208 9.70 -16.20 4.18
N ARG A 209 10.32 -16.34 5.34
CA ARG A 209 10.34 -17.62 6.06
C ARG A 209 8.94 -17.98 6.51
N ASN A 210 8.65 -19.28 6.53
CA ASN A 210 7.40 -19.86 7.02
C ASN A 210 6.13 -19.57 6.21
N VAL A 211 6.23 -18.88 5.07
CA VAL A 211 5.11 -18.68 4.15
C VAL A 211 5.52 -18.99 2.71
N LEU A 212 4.54 -19.25 1.84
CA LEU A 212 4.78 -19.43 0.42
C LEU A 212 5.29 -18.12 -0.20
N ALA A 213 6.25 -18.25 -1.13
CA ALA A 213 6.62 -17.10 -1.93
C ALA A 213 5.45 -16.64 -2.80
N GLY A 214 5.21 -15.34 -2.84
CA GLY A 214 4.15 -14.72 -3.62
C GLY A 214 4.67 -13.59 -4.49
N THR A 215 3.89 -13.22 -5.50
CA THR A 215 4.18 -12.05 -6.32
C THR A 215 2.97 -11.10 -6.34
N ALA A 216 3.23 -9.84 -6.63
CA ALA A 216 2.20 -8.88 -6.97
C ALA A 216 2.74 -7.93 -8.04
N SER A 217 1.88 -7.47 -8.95
CA SER A 217 2.30 -6.63 -10.07
C SER A 217 1.44 -5.39 -10.20
N VAL A 218 2.08 -4.29 -10.62
CA VAL A 218 1.43 -3.06 -11.08
C VAL A 218 1.78 -2.88 -12.55
N ILE A 219 0.78 -2.72 -13.39
CA ILE A 219 0.92 -2.48 -14.84
C ILE A 219 0.22 -1.17 -15.17
N GLY A 220 0.96 -0.18 -15.65
CA GLY A 220 0.40 1.12 -16.00
C GLY A 220 -0.41 1.76 -14.86
N GLY A 221 0.11 1.73 -13.64
CA GLY A 221 -0.51 2.29 -12.44
C GLY A 221 -1.64 1.45 -11.83
N ARG A 222 -1.95 0.25 -12.36
CA ARG A 222 -3.03 -0.60 -11.88
C ARG A 222 -2.51 -1.89 -11.28
N ILE A 223 -2.96 -2.22 -10.08
CA ILE A 223 -2.67 -3.50 -9.42
C ILE A 223 -3.33 -4.63 -10.21
N VAL A 224 -2.58 -5.70 -10.49
CA VAL A 224 -3.07 -6.91 -11.15
C VAL A 224 -3.59 -7.87 -10.10
N SER A 225 -4.89 -7.92 -9.90
CA SER A 225 -5.52 -8.83 -8.92
C SER A 225 -5.94 -10.17 -9.54
N GLY A 226 -6.16 -10.20 -10.87
CA GLY A 226 -6.69 -11.39 -11.52
C GLY A 226 -8.13 -11.70 -11.10
N LYS A 227 -8.59 -12.92 -11.41
CA LYS A 227 -9.89 -13.41 -10.96
C LYS A 227 -9.81 -13.71 -9.46
N ASN A 228 -10.71 -13.13 -8.68
CA ASN A 228 -10.85 -13.35 -7.23
C ASN A 228 -9.56 -13.10 -6.42
N GLY A 229 -8.68 -12.22 -6.89
CA GLY A 229 -7.43 -11.90 -6.19
C GLY A 229 -6.29 -12.91 -6.35
N PHE A 230 -6.45 -13.96 -7.18
CA PHE A 230 -5.50 -15.09 -7.25
C PHE A 230 -4.21 -14.79 -8.04
N ALA A 231 -4.13 -13.66 -8.75
CA ALA A 231 -2.91 -13.33 -9.49
C ALA A 231 -1.72 -13.17 -8.54
N GLY A 232 -0.62 -13.83 -8.89
CA GLY A 232 0.63 -13.77 -8.12
C GLY A 232 0.84 -14.89 -7.11
N MET A 233 -0.09 -15.84 -6.98
CA MET A 233 0.03 -17.01 -6.10
C MET A 233 0.99 -18.05 -6.68
N THR A 234 2.30 -17.73 -6.71
CA THR A 234 3.35 -18.53 -7.35
C THR A 234 3.60 -19.86 -6.66
N GLY A 235 3.22 -20.00 -5.37
CA GLY A 235 3.25 -21.28 -4.67
C GLY A 235 2.36 -22.38 -5.29
N TYR A 236 1.41 -22.00 -6.16
CA TYR A 236 0.54 -22.92 -6.89
C TYR A 236 1.07 -23.29 -8.29
N MET A 237 2.23 -22.80 -8.68
CA MET A 237 2.86 -23.21 -9.93
C MET A 237 3.37 -24.64 -9.85
N PRO A 238 3.47 -25.38 -10.97
CA PRO A 238 3.85 -26.80 -11.01
C PRO A 238 5.37 -26.99 -10.80
N TRP A 239 5.87 -26.67 -9.63
CA TRP A 239 7.30 -26.75 -9.28
C TRP A 239 7.80 -28.19 -9.08
N GLY A 240 6.90 -29.18 -9.03
CA GLY A 240 7.24 -30.58 -8.76
C GLY A 240 7.52 -30.86 -7.28
N MET A 241 7.08 -30.00 -6.38
CA MET A 241 7.21 -30.15 -4.92
C MET A 241 5.94 -29.64 -4.22
N SER A 242 5.66 -30.13 -3.00
CA SER A 242 4.53 -29.68 -2.20
C SER A 242 4.73 -28.24 -1.71
N GLN A 243 3.66 -27.59 -1.25
CA GLN A 243 3.74 -26.23 -0.68
C GLN A 243 4.61 -26.22 0.58
N GLU A 244 4.49 -27.23 1.44
CA GLU A 244 5.31 -27.38 2.64
C GLU A 244 6.80 -27.54 2.28
N GLU A 245 7.11 -28.32 1.24
CA GLU A 245 8.49 -28.45 0.75
C GLU A 245 9.03 -27.13 0.20
N GLN A 246 8.21 -26.36 -0.54
CA GLN A 246 8.58 -25.02 -1.01
C GLN A 246 8.95 -24.09 0.15
N ILE A 247 8.11 -24.02 1.18
CA ILE A 247 8.38 -23.23 2.39
C ILE A 247 9.69 -23.65 3.04
N GLN A 248 9.90 -24.95 3.23
CA GLN A 248 11.10 -25.48 3.89
C GLN A 248 12.39 -25.15 3.12
N VAL A 249 12.44 -25.38 1.80
CA VAL A 249 13.65 -25.13 1.02
C VAL A 249 14.00 -23.64 0.94
N ILE A 250 12.98 -22.76 0.91
CA ILE A 250 13.15 -21.30 0.95
C ILE A 250 13.64 -20.88 2.33
N ALA A 251 12.99 -21.32 3.41
CA ALA A 251 13.36 -20.95 4.77
C ALA A 251 14.80 -21.34 5.15
N GLN A 252 15.29 -22.46 4.62
CA GLN A 252 16.65 -22.95 4.86
C GLN A 252 17.72 -22.20 4.06
N GLY A 253 17.36 -21.35 3.10
CA GLY A 253 18.32 -20.76 2.15
C GLY A 253 19.10 -21.84 1.36
N SER A 254 18.48 -22.98 1.13
CA SER A 254 19.13 -24.14 0.50
C SER A 254 19.35 -23.88 -1.00
N PRO A 255 20.26 -24.65 -1.66
CA PRO A 255 20.40 -24.58 -3.12
C PRO A 255 19.10 -24.84 -3.88
N LYS A 256 18.22 -25.71 -3.37
CA LYS A 256 16.87 -25.91 -3.92
C LYS A 256 15.98 -24.67 -3.74
N GLY A 257 16.10 -23.97 -2.60
CA GLY A 257 15.37 -22.71 -2.35
C GLY A 257 15.81 -21.62 -3.31
N LEU A 258 17.12 -21.45 -3.53
CA LEU A 258 17.64 -20.53 -4.54
C LEU A 258 17.14 -20.91 -5.95
N GLU A 259 17.17 -22.19 -6.32
CA GLU A 259 16.66 -22.66 -7.60
C GLU A 259 15.18 -22.34 -7.78
N LEU A 260 14.37 -22.50 -6.74
CA LEU A 260 12.94 -22.16 -6.75
C LEU A 260 12.72 -20.65 -6.94
N ILE A 261 13.48 -19.81 -6.23
CA ILE A 261 13.41 -18.34 -6.36
C ILE A 261 13.79 -17.93 -7.79
N VAL A 262 14.87 -18.51 -8.35
CA VAL A 262 15.30 -18.24 -9.73
C VAL A 262 14.24 -18.66 -10.73
N LYS A 263 13.65 -19.87 -10.60
CA LYS A 263 12.56 -20.34 -11.46
C LYS A 263 11.35 -19.42 -11.39
N THR A 264 10.99 -18.96 -10.19
CA THR A 264 9.89 -18.02 -10.02
C THR A 264 10.19 -16.68 -10.72
N ALA A 265 11.39 -16.13 -10.53
CA ALA A 265 11.81 -14.90 -11.20
C ALA A 265 11.79 -15.05 -12.75
N LEU A 266 12.33 -16.12 -13.29
CA LEU A 266 12.33 -16.40 -14.72
C LEU A 266 10.91 -16.59 -15.28
N SER A 267 10.00 -17.21 -14.51
CA SER A 267 8.60 -17.36 -14.90
C SER A 267 7.90 -16.01 -14.96
N VAL A 268 8.13 -15.14 -13.98
CA VAL A 268 7.61 -13.76 -13.97
C VAL A 268 8.14 -12.97 -15.18
N ILE A 269 9.46 -13.05 -15.44
CA ILE A 269 10.08 -12.38 -16.60
C ILE A 269 9.47 -12.90 -17.91
N ALA A 270 9.32 -14.20 -18.07
CA ALA A 270 8.80 -14.80 -19.30
C ALA A 270 7.31 -14.49 -19.55
N VAL A 271 6.50 -14.32 -18.50
CA VAL A 271 5.04 -14.13 -18.60
C VAL A 271 4.66 -12.65 -18.64
N LEU A 272 5.28 -11.82 -17.81
CA LEU A 272 4.94 -10.41 -17.64
C LEU A 272 5.94 -9.46 -18.29
N ASN A 273 7.20 -9.88 -18.41
CA ASN A 273 8.33 -9.05 -18.85
C ASN A 273 8.29 -7.65 -18.21
N PRO A 274 8.38 -7.55 -16.87
CA PRO A 274 8.26 -6.27 -16.19
C PRO A 274 9.48 -5.37 -16.48
N ASP A 275 9.33 -4.06 -16.35
CA ASP A 275 10.46 -3.13 -16.40
C ASP A 275 11.38 -3.30 -15.18
N GLU A 276 10.78 -3.62 -14.02
CA GLU A 276 11.50 -3.91 -12.80
C GLU A 276 10.90 -5.11 -12.05
N LEU A 277 11.77 -6.00 -11.57
CA LEU A 277 11.44 -7.08 -10.63
C LEU A 277 12.10 -6.79 -9.29
N LEU A 278 11.27 -6.46 -8.29
CA LEU A 278 11.66 -6.10 -6.94
C LEU A 278 11.58 -7.33 -6.03
N PHE A 279 12.66 -7.65 -5.33
CA PHE A 279 12.70 -8.71 -4.33
C PHE A 279 12.53 -8.12 -2.94
N ALA A 280 11.65 -8.68 -2.13
CA ALA A 280 11.43 -8.29 -0.75
C ALA A 280 11.15 -9.49 0.15
N GLY A 281 11.12 -9.26 1.45
CA GLY A 281 10.99 -10.28 2.49
C GLY A 281 12.29 -10.44 3.28
N ASN A 282 12.42 -11.52 4.03
CA ASN A 282 13.57 -11.76 4.92
C ASN A 282 14.45 -12.93 4.50
N VAL A 283 14.21 -13.49 3.30
CA VAL A 283 14.98 -14.65 2.77
C VAL A 283 16.04 -14.20 1.79
N VAL A 284 15.70 -13.29 0.87
CA VAL A 284 16.64 -12.85 -0.17
C VAL A 284 17.52 -11.74 0.40
N ASP A 285 18.78 -12.06 0.65
CA ASP A 285 19.83 -11.12 0.99
C ASP A 285 20.64 -10.70 -0.25
N ARG A 286 21.73 -9.94 -0.06
CA ARG A 286 22.56 -9.45 -1.16
C ARG A 286 23.30 -10.57 -1.89
N GLU A 287 23.79 -11.58 -1.17
CA GLU A 287 24.52 -12.72 -1.76
C GLU A 287 23.56 -13.55 -2.63
N MET A 288 22.40 -13.87 -2.12
CA MET A 288 21.36 -14.57 -2.86
C MET A 288 20.89 -13.75 -4.08
N MET A 289 20.77 -12.43 -3.92
CA MET A 289 20.38 -11.53 -5.01
C MET A 289 21.40 -11.55 -6.16
N GLU A 290 22.70 -11.55 -5.87
CA GLU A 290 23.76 -11.68 -6.88
C GLU A 290 23.67 -13.03 -7.63
N ALA A 291 23.38 -14.12 -6.91
CA ALA A 291 23.15 -15.43 -7.52
C ALA A 291 21.92 -15.45 -8.44
N VAL A 292 20.81 -14.84 -8.00
CA VAL A 292 19.59 -14.69 -8.81
C VAL A 292 19.86 -13.86 -10.07
N GLN A 293 20.54 -12.72 -9.95
CA GLN A 293 20.91 -11.87 -11.08
C GLN A 293 21.78 -12.63 -12.09
N THR A 294 22.77 -13.36 -11.60
CA THR A 294 23.65 -14.17 -12.44
C THR A 294 22.87 -15.26 -13.20
N ALA A 295 21.95 -15.94 -12.52
CA ALA A 295 21.15 -16.99 -13.13
C ALA A 295 20.17 -16.41 -14.17
N CYS A 296 19.50 -15.31 -13.87
CA CYS A 296 18.59 -14.66 -14.81
C CYS A 296 19.35 -14.11 -16.04
N ALA A 297 20.52 -13.51 -15.86
CA ALA A 297 21.33 -13.00 -16.98
C ALA A 297 21.86 -14.11 -17.91
N LYS A 298 22.00 -15.33 -17.42
CA LYS A 298 22.35 -16.50 -18.26
C LYS A 298 21.18 -17.03 -19.07
N ALA A 299 19.95 -16.86 -18.56
CA ALA A 299 18.76 -17.49 -19.14
C ALA A 299 17.97 -16.51 -20.05
N VAL A 300 18.07 -15.20 -19.81
CA VAL A 300 17.29 -14.18 -20.51
C VAL A 300 18.22 -13.33 -21.36
N PRO A 301 17.91 -13.09 -22.65
CA PRO A 301 18.68 -12.15 -23.47
C PRO A 301 18.72 -10.75 -22.82
N PRO A 302 19.87 -10.02 -22.91
CA PRO A 302 20.06 -8.77 -22.17
C PRO A 302 19.00 -7.72 -22.43
N GLU A 303 18.45 -7.64 -23.63
CA GLU A 303 17.42 -6.69 -24.05
C GLU A 303 16.04 -6.92 -23.39
N PHE A 304 15.81 -8.12 -22.83
CA PHE A 304 14.57 -8.50 -22.15
C PHE A 304 14.75 -8.68 -20.64
N LEU A 305 15.98 -8.51 -20.14
CA LEU A 305 16.24 -8.65 -18.71
C LEU A 305 15.75 -7.40 -17.97
N PRO A 306 14.77 -7.54 -17.04
CA PRO A 306 14.29 -6.41 -16.26
C PRO A 306 15.38 -5.91 -15.30
N LYS A 307 15.19 -4.71 -14.76
CA LYS A 307 15.97 -4.27 -13.62
C LYS A 307 15.63 -5.14 -12.42
N LEU A 308 16.61 -5.89 -11.92
CA LEU A 308 16.48 -6.72 -10.73
C LEU A 308 16.97 -5.95 -9.50
N ARG A 309 16.11 -5.73 -8.50
CA ARG A 309 16.41 -4.90 -7.32
C ARG A 309 15.94 -5.57 -6.03
N LEU A 310 16.74 -5.43 -4.98
CA LEU A 310 16.36 -5.80 -3.61
C LEU A 310 15.73 -4.59 -2.91
N ALA A 311 14.63 -4.81 -2.20
CA ALA A 311 13.96 -3.77 -1.41
C ALA A 311 14.76 -3.36 -0.16
N ASP A 312 15.76 -4.17 0.24
CA ASP A 312 16.50 -4.04 1.49
C ASP A 312 15.53 -3.86 2.69
N HIS A 313 15.73 -2.82 3.52
CA HIS A 313 14.89 -2.52 4.68
C HIS A 313 13.62 -1.72 4.37
N ARG A 314 13.34 -1.43 3.09
CA ARG A 314 12.21 -0.58 2.68
C ARG A 314 10.89 -1.32 2.50
N GLY A 315 10.88 -2.65 2.73
CA GLY A 315 9.67 -3.46 2.53
C GLY A 315 8.44 -2.98 3.32
N ASP A 316 8.64 -2.59 4.57
CA ASP A 316 7.56 -2.06 5.42
C ASP A 316 7.20 -0.61 5.06
N GLN A 317 8.15 0.20 4.63
CA GLN A 317 7.89 1.54 4.11
C GLN A 317 7.01 1.49 2.86
N TYR A 318 7.30 0.56 1.93
CA TYR A 318 6.47 0.34 0.75
C TYR A 318 5.06 -0.15 1.11
N TYR A 319 4.94 -0.96 2.16
CA TYR A 319 3.63 -1.42 2.63
C TYR A 319 2.77 -0.24 3.09
N LEU A 320 3.28 0.59 4.00
CA LEU A 320 2.58 1.78 4.49
C LEU A 320 2.34 2.81 3.38
N GLU A 321 3.32 3.02 2.48
CA GLU A 321 3.14 3.91 1.33
C GLU A 321 2.00 3.42 0.43
N GLY A 322 1.94 2.12 0.14
CA GLY A 322 0.85 1.56 -0.65
C GLY A 322 -0.52 1.71 0.01
N MET A 323 -0.61 1.51 1.32
CA MET A 323 -1.83 1.76 2.09
C MET A 323 -2.23 3.23 2.03
N TYR A 324 -1.27 4.14 2.27
CA TYR A 324 -1.49 5.59 2.19
C TYR A 324 -1.99 6.01 0.80
N GLN A 325 -1.32 5.60 -0.28
CA GLN A 325 -1.72 5.92 -1.64
C GLN A 325 -3.13 5.38 -1.96
N LYS A 326 -3.46 4.20 -1.46
CA LYS A 326 -4.79 3.63 -1.62
C LYS A 326 -5.86 4.41 -0.85
N ALA A 327 -5.53 4.91 0.35
CA ALA A 327 -6.42 5.77 1.11
C ALA A 327 -6.75 7.08 0.35
N LEU A 328 -5.75 7.68 -0.32
CA LEU A 328 -5.98 8.87 -1.14
C LEU A 328 -6.95 8.62 -2.30
N GLU A 329 -6.91 7.42 -2.90
CA GLU A 329 -7.82 7.03 -3.99
C GLU A 329 -9.27 6.81 -3.52
N MET A 330 -9.49 6.60 -2.22
CA MET A 330 -10.83 6.39 -1.63
C MET A 330 -11.55 7.71 -1.32
N LYS A 331 -10.87 8.85 -1.42
CA LYS A 331 -11.37 10.22 -1.15
C LYS A 331 -11.97 10.85 -2.39
#